data_12f991751e2d09769dfbbcee9131bfb9
#
_entry.id   12f991751e2d09769dfbbcee9131bfb9
#
_cell.length_a   1.000
_cell.length_b   1.000
_cell.length_c   1.000
_cell.angle_alpha   90.00
_cell.angle_beta   90.00
_cell.angle_gamma   90.00
#
_symmetry.space_group_name_H-M   'P 1'
#
loop_
_entity.id
_entity.type
_entity.pdbx_description
1 polymer ?
#
loop_
_entity_poly.entity_id
_entity_poly.type
_entity_poly.pdbx_seq_one_letter_code
_entity_poly.pdbx_strand_id
1 'polypeptide(L)'
;MNDYRRASIEDLETIWDTVNIADHPGDDRWVRWKDQLIGYNKTGRGVTFGTVIDGKPVGEGTLLLSPDCKAVAGKPLLCNETSVNLNALRIRKEHEGQGHISAMVRLMENWAREQGYRYVTIGVEAAEARNLGIYLHWGYNRFLCHEVEEGELILYYAKAL
;
A
#
# COMPACT_ATOMS: atom_id res chain seq x y z
N MET A 1 -21.54 -8.89 -1.55
CA MET A 1 -20.65 -9.55 -0.57
C MET A 1 -19.26 -8.91 -0.66
N ASN A 2 -18.67 -8.63 0.46
CA ASN A 2 -17.32 -8.05 0.53
C ASN A 2 -16.30 -9.16 0.72
N ASP A 3 -15.26 -9.12 -0.07
CA ASP A 3 -14.14 -10.07 0.01
C ASP A 3 -12.82 -9.29 0.06
N TYR A 4 -11.94 -9.69 0.96
CA TYR A 4 -10.60 -9.13 1.12
C TYR A 4 -9.62 -10.26 0.92
N ARG A 5 -8.81 -10.16 -0.13
CA ARG A 5 -7.95 -11.27 -0.54
C ARG A 5 -6.66 -10.80 -1.19
N ARG A 6 -5.71 -11.71 -1.29
CA ARG A 6 -4.57 -11.50 -2.17
C ARG A 6 -5.06 -11.30 -3.61
N ALA A 7 -4.64 -10.20 -4.23
CA ALA A 7 -5.05 -9.87 -5.58
C ALA A 7 -4.36 -10.78 -6.61
N SER A 8 -5.14 -11.26 -7.58
CA SER A 8 -4.58 -11.84 -8.79
C SER A 8 -4.03 -10.76 -9.71
N ILE A 9 -3.24 -11.14 -10.72
CA ILE A 9 -2.78 -10.18 -11.74
C ILE A 9 -3.97 -9.56 -12.48
N GLU A 10 -5.00 -10.34 -12.73
CA GLU A 10 -6.25 -9.84 -13.36
C GLU A 10 -6.97 -8.82 -12.47
N ASP A 11 -7.05 -9.06 -11.16
CA ASP A 11 -7.58 -8.09 -10.19
C ASP A 11 -6.79 -6.78 -10.25
N LEU A 12 -5.45 -6.87 -10.30
CA LEU A 12 -4.57 -5.71 -10.39
C LEU A 12 -4.78 -4.93 -11.69
N GLU A 13 -4.82 -5.59 -12.81
CA GLU A 13 -5.09 -4.95 -14.10
C GLU A 13 -6.43 -4.21 -14.07
N THR A 14 -7.47 -4.86 -13.57
CA THR A 14 -8.81 -4.26 -13.45
C THR A 14 -8.81 -3.02 -12.56
N ILE A 15 -8.24 -3.09 -11.35
CA ILE A 15 -8.17 -1.95 -10.42
C ILE A 15 -7.39 -0.79 -11.03
N TRP A 16 -6.23 -1.07 -11.60
CA TRP A 16 -5.40 -0.01 -12.16
C TRP A 16 -6.06 0.69 -13.34
N ASP A 17 -6.69 -0.06 -14.24
CA ASP A 17 -7.33 0.50 -15.42
C ASP A 17 -8.63 1.24 -15.08
N THR A 18 -9.47 0.67 -14.21
CA THR A 18 -10.82 1.21 -13.93
C THR A 18 -10.88 2.21 -12.78
N VAL A 19 -9.86 2.26 -11.93
CA VAL A 19 -9.79 3.19 -10.78
C VAL A 19 -8.61 4.13 -10.93
N ASN A 20 -7.40 3.61 -10.82
CA ASN A 20 -6.21 4.45 -10.65
C ASN A 20 -5.89 5.28 -11.91
N ILE A 21 -5.84 4.65 -13.06
CA ILE A 21 -5.53 5.35 -14.33
C ILE A 21 -6.73 6.17 -14.78
N ALA A 22 -7.94 5.63 -14.65
CA ALA A 22 -9.17 6.32 -15.04
C ALA A 22 -9.41 7.61 -14.26
N ASP A 23 -9.02 7.65 -12.97
CA ASP A 23 -9.14 8.83 -12.11
C ASP A 23 -8.05 9.89 -12.38
N HIS A 24 -7.01 9.56 -13.16
CA HIS A 24 -5.88 10.44 -13.48
C HIS A 24 -5.61 10.48 -14.99
N PRO A 25 -6.59 10.92 -15.79
CA PRO A 25 -6.46 10.93 -17.25
C PRO A 25 -5.31 11.86 -17.70
N GLY A 26 -4.49 11.36 -18.63
CA GLY A 26 -3.35 12.11 -19.17
C GLY A 26 -2.08 12.11 -18.29
N ASP A 27 -2.08 11.44 -17.16
CA ASP A 27 -0.89 11.30 -16.31
C ASP A 27 -0.24 9.93 -16.50
N ASP A 28 0.79 9.89 -17.35
CA ASP A 28 1.51 8.65 -17.70
C ASP A 28 2.26 8.00 -16.52
N ARG A 29 2.43 8.71 -15.40
CA ARG A 29 3.05 8.14 -14.20
C ARG A 29 2.24 6.94 -13.69
N TRP A 30 0.91 7.02 -13.75
CA TRP A 30 0.01 5.95 -13.28
C TRP A 30 0.14 4.68 -14.11
N VAL A 31 0.37 4.79 -15.41
CA VAL A 31 0.66 3.63 -16.27
C VAL A 31 1.99 2.97 -15.88
N ARG A 32 3.03 3.77 -15.66
CA ARG A 32 4.33 3.24 -15.20
C ARG A 32 4.26 2.58 -13.83
N TRP A 33 3.48 3.15 -12.91
CA TRP A 33 3.28 2.55 -11.58
C TRP A 33 2.51 1.24 -11.65
N LYS A 34 1.50 1.13 -12.52
CA LYS A 34 0.80 -0.13 -12.80
C LYS A 34 1.80 -1.21 -13.22
N ASP A 35 2.59 -0.95 -14.24
CA ASP A 35 3.57 -1.91 -14.77
C ASP A 35 4.58 -2.32 -13.68
N GLN A 36 5.02 -1.37 -12.88
CA GLN A 36 5.95 -1.60 -11.78
C GLN A 36 5.34 -2.51 -10.70
N LEU A 37 4.12 -2.22 -10.25
CA LEU A 37 3.46 -3.03 -9.21
C LEU A 37 3.10 -4.44 -9.70
N ILE A 38 2.64 -4.57 -10.93
CA ILE A 38 2.41 -5.88 -11.55
C ILE A 38 3.73 -6.67 -11.63
N GLY A 39 4.81 -6.01 -12.05
CA GLY A 39 6.15 -6.60 -12.07
C GLY A 39 6.61 -7.09 -10.70
N TYR A 40 6.39 -6.33 -9.65
CA TYR A 40 6.72 -6.74 -8.28
C TYR A 40 5.91 -7.97 -7.84
N ASN A 41 4.61 -8.02 -8.15
CA ASN A 41 3.79 -9.19 -7.84
C ASN A 41 4.24 -10.45 -8.60
N LYS A 42 4.63 -10.30 -9.87
CA LYS A 42 5.12 -11.41 -10.70
C LYS A 42 6.46 -11.97 -10.22
N THR A 43 7.32 -11.12 -9.68
CA THR A 43 8.70 -11.49 -9.26
C THR A 43 8.83 -11.76 -7.75
N GLY A 44 7.76 -11.67 -6.98
CA GLY A 44 7.78 -11.87 -5.53
C GLY A 44 8.41 -10.74 -4.73
N ARG A 45 8.66 -9.58 -5.36
CA ARG A 45 9.19 -8.38 -4.68
C ARG A 45 8.11 -7.55 -4.00
N GLY A 46 6.87 -7.80 -4.31
CA GLY A 46 5.71 -7.20 -3.68
C GLY A 46 4.54 -8.16 -3.68
N VAL A 47 3.60 -7.94 -2.79
CA VAL A 47 2.33 -8.65 -2.73
C VAL A 47 1.21 -7.65 -2.56
N THR A 48 0.19 -7.75 -3.41
CA THR A 48 -0.98 -6.87 -3.37
C THR A 48 -2.19 -7.61 -2.84
N PHE A 49 -2.93 -6.94 -1.97
CA PHE A 49 -4.22 -7.38 -1.47
C PHE A 49 -5.31 -6.47 -2.04
N GLY A 50 -6.47 -7.02 -2.26
CA GLY A 50 -7.59 -6.32 -2.87
C GLY A 50 -8.85 -6.38 -2.02
N THR A 51 -9.66 -5.35 -2.18
CA THR A 51 -11.05 -5.32 -1.76
C THR A 51 -11.91 -5.60 -2.97
N VAL A 52 -12.74 -6.62 -2.87
CA VAL A 52 -13.68 -7.02 -3.93
C VAL A 52 -15.10 -6.91 -3.40
N ILE A 53 -15.95 -6.16 -4.09
CA ILE A 53 -17.35 -5.96 -3.73
C ILE A 53 -18.20 -6.45 -4.89
N ASP A 54 -19.10 -7.40 -4.59
CA ASP A 54 -19.97 -8.04 -5.60
C ASP A 54 -19.20 -8.53 -6.84
N GLY A 55 -18.05 -9.15 -6.58
CA GLY A 55 -17.19 -9.71 -7.61
C GLY A 55 -16.34 -8.70 -8.38
N LYS A 56 -16.39 -7.42 -8.02
CA LYS A 56 -15.62 -6.36 -8.67
C LYS A 56 -14.48 -5.88 -7.77
N PRO A 57 -13.22 -5.92 -8.22
CA PRO A 57 -12.11 -5.30 -7.49
C PRO A 57 -12.31 -3.79 -7.43
N VAL A 58 -12.30 -3.22 -6.23
CA VAL A 58 -12.57 -1.79 -5.98
C VAL A 58 -11.50 -1.09 -5.16
N GLY A 59 -10.57 -1.84 -4.59
CA GLY A 59 -9.51 -1.28 -3.75
C GLY A 59 -8.29 -2.17 -3.72
N GLU A 60 -7.14 -1.60 -3.39
CA GLU A 60 -5.86 -2.29 -3.29
C GLU A 60 -4.97 -1.75 -2.20
N GLY A 61 -4.04 -2.59 -1.75
CA GLY A 61 -2.90 -2.24 -0.93
C GLY A 61 -1.75 -3.18 -1.20
N THR A 62 -0.54 -2.66 -1.27
CA THR A 62 0.64 -3.44 -1.62
C THR A 62 1.65 -3.43 -0.47
N LEU A 63 2.18 -4.59 -0.12
CA LEU A 63 3.38 -4.72 0.70
C LEU A 63 4.59 -4.88 -0.22
N LEU A 64 5.55 -3.98 -0.08
CA LEU A 64 6.86 -4.09 -0.74
C LEU A 64 7.76 -4.95 0.14
N LEU A 65 8.29 -6.02 -0.44
CA LEU A 65 9.05 -7.06 0.28
C LEU A 65 10.55 -6.97 0.01
N SER A 66 10.95 -6.24 -1.02
CA SER A 66 12.34 -6.13 -1.42
C SER A 66 12.86 -4.69 -1.28
N PRO A 67 14.07 -4.51 -0.72
CA PRO A 67 14.68 -3.19 -0.57
C PRO A 67 15.06 -2.52 -1.89
N ASP A 68 15.02 -3.23 -3.01
CA ASP A 68 15.26 -2.69 -4.34
C ASP A 68 14.00 -2.15 -5.04
N CYS A 69 12.83 -2.31 -4.43
CA CYS A 69 11.62 -1.65 -4.90
C CYS A 69 11.80 -0.13 -4.86
N LYS A 70 11.43 0.55 -5.94
CA LYS A 70 11.74 1.98 -6.16
C LYS A 70 11.33 2.88 -4.99
N ALA A 71 10.15 2.68 -4.42
CA ALA A 71 9.62 3.52 -3.34
C ALA A 71 10.43 3.42 -2.03
N VAL A 72 11.15 2.32 -1.82
CA VAL A 72 11.94 2.06 -0.60
C VAL A 72 13.44 1.97 -0.87
N ALA A 73 13.88 2.08 -2.11
CA ALA A 73 15.28 2.01 -2.50
C ALA A 73 16.10 3.09 -1.79
N GLY A 74 17.20 2.69 -1.18
CA GLY A 74 18.04 3.58 -0.38
C GLY A 74 17.49 3.93 1.00
N LYS A 75 16.39 3.31 1.42
CA LYS A 75 15.72 3.55 2.71
C LYS A 75 15.65 2.25 3.52
N PRO A 76 16.75 1.75 4.08
CA PRO A 76 16.81 0.42 4.69
C PRO A 76 15.94 0.28 5.96
N LEU A 77 15.53 1.38 6.58
CA LEU A 77 14.59 1.35 7.70
C LEU A 77 13.17 0.97 7.27
N LEU A 78 12.81 1.14 6.00
CA LEU A 78 11.45 0.91 5.50
C LEU A 78 11.22 -0.53 5.04
N CYS A 79 12.23 -1.16 4.48
CA CYS A 79 12.13 -2.51 3.93
C CYS A 79 13.46 -3.22 4.10
N ASN A 80 13.45 -4.33 4.84
CA ASN A 80 14.62 -5.15 5.15
C ASN A 80 14.18 -6.56 5.55
N GLU A 81 15.07 -7.35 6.15
CA GLU A 81 14.77 -8.74 6.56
C GLU A 81 13.64 -8.86 7.59
N THR A 82 13.37 -7.84 8.38
CA THR A 82 12.34 -7.85 9.43
C THR A 82 11.17 -6.92 9.17
N SER A 83 11.26 -6.07 8.17
CA SER A 83 10.27 -5.02 7.88
C SER A 83 9.82 -5.05 6.44
N VAL A 84 8.53 -4.90 6.22
CA VAL A 84 7.92 -4.69 4.90
C VAL A 84 7.25 -3.32 4.86
N ASN A 85 7.18 -2.72 3.68
CA ASN A 85 6.59 -1.40 3.51
C ASN A 85 5.19 -1.52 2.90
N LEU A 86 4.22 -0.91 3.56
CA LEU A 86 2.87 -0.79 3.06
C LEU A 86 2.82 0.42 2.12
N ASN A 87 2.46 0.17 0.88
CA ASN A 87 2.42 1.16 -0.18
C ASN A 87 1.09 1.11 -0.93
N ALA A 88 0.67 2.23 -1.48
CA ALA A 88 -0.44 2.28 -2.42
C ALA A 88 -1.80 1.80 -1.87
N LEU A 89 -2.21 2.29 -0.70
CA LEU A 89 -3.57 2.07 -0.20
C LEU A 89 -4.56 2.94 -0.97
N ARG A 90 -5.47 2.31 -1.71
CA ARG A 90 -6.49 2.99 -2.50
C ARG A 90 -7.82 2.22 -2.48
N ILE A 91 -8.89 2.97 -2.60
CA ILE A 91 -10.24 2.43 -2.80
C ILE A 91 -11.05 3.41 -3.64
N ARG A 92 -12.00 2.90 -4.41
CA ARG A 92 -12.95 3.75 -5.15
C ARG A 92 -13.69 4.66 -4.18
N LYS A 93 -13.90 5.89 -4.60
CA LYS A 93 -14.47 6.97 -3.79
C LYS A 93 -15.83 6.60 -3.19
N GLU A 94 -16.69 5.92 -3.96
CA GLU A 94 -18.01 5.49 -3.51
C GLU A 94 -17.99 4.46 -2.37
N HIS A 95 -16.84 3.85 -2.11
CA HIS A 95 -16.65 2.85 -1.05
C HIS A 95 -15.79 3.36 0.13
N GLU A 96 -15.39 4.64 0.10
CA GLU A 96 -14.64 5.23 1.20
C GLU A 96 -15.48 5.33 2.49
N GLY A 97 -14.79 5.32 3.63
CA GLY A 97 -15.43 5.50 4.94
C GLY A 97 -16.26 4.33 5.43
N GLN A 98 -16.19 3.16 4.78
CA GLN A 98 -16.96 1.96 5.11
C GLN A 98 -16.14 0.87 5.81
N GLY A 99 -14.88 1.16 6.15
CA GLY A 99 -13.99 0.21 6.85
C GLY A 99 -13.23 -0.77 5.94
N HIS A 100 -13.36 -0.66 4.62
CA HIS A 100 -12.71 -1.58 3.69
C HIS A 100 -11.18 -1.52 3.74
N ILE A 101 -10.60 -0.32 3.75
CA ILE A 101 -9.14 -0.14 3.86
C ILE A 101 -8.63 -0.74 5.17
N SER A 102 -9.31 -0.46 6.29
CA SER A 102 -8.94 -1.01 7.60
C SER A 102 -8.98 -2.53 7.62
N ALA A 103 -9.99 -3.15 7.02
CA ALA A 103 -10.10 -4.60 6.92
C ALA A 103 -8.97 -5.20 6.06
N MET A 104 -8.66 -4.56 4.95
CA MET A 104 -7.57 -4.99 4.06
C MET A 104 -6.20 -4.85 4.74
N VAL A 105 -5.95 -3.75 5.45
CA VAL A 105 -4.69 -3.54 6.19
C VAL A 105 -4.50 -4.61 7.26
N ARG A 106 -5.55 -4.99 8.00
CA ARG A 106 -5.47 -6.09 8.96
C ARG A 106 -5.10 -7.42 8.29
N LEU A 107 -5.66 -7.70 7.13
CA LEU A 107 -5.29 -8.89 6.34
C LEU A 107 -3.82 -8.86 5.93
N MET A 108 -3.33 -7.71 5.47
CA MET A 108 -1.93 -7.50 5.09
C MET A 108 -0.97 -7.69 6.27
N GLU A 109 -1.30 -7.13 7.42
CA GLU A 109 -0.52 -7.26 8.65
C GLU A 109 -0.47 -8.72 9.13
N ASN A 110 -1.59 -9.43 9.10
CA ASN A 110 -1.65 -10.84 9.46
C ASN A 110 -0.78 -11.68 8.52
N TRP A 111 -0.89 -11.43 7.22
CA TRP A 111 -0.04 -12.11 6.24
C TRP A 111 1.46 -11.85 6.50
N ALA A 112 1.84 -10.60 6.73
CA ALA A 112 3.22 -10.24 7.02
C ALA A 112 3.74 -10.95 8.29
N ARG A 113 2.93 -11.02 9.33
CA ARG A 113 3.25 -11.76 10.58
C ARG A 113 3.46 -13.24 10.32
N GLU A 114 2.59 -13.87 9.53
CA GLU A 114 2.68 -15.27 9.14
C GLU A 114 3.94 -15.57 8.32
N GLN A 115 4.43 -14.60 7.54
CA GLN A 115 5.69 -14.70 6.81
C GLN A 115 6.94 -14.47 7.67
N GLY A 116 6.77 -14.13 8.95
CA GLY A 116 7.87 -13.93 9.89
C GLY A 116 8.39 -12.50 10.00
N TYR A 117 7.74 -11.53 9.34
CA TYR A 117 8.08 -10.12 9.51
C TYR A 117 7.66 -9.60 10.88
N ARG A 118 8.42 -8.66 11.40
CA ARG A 118 8.20 -8.06 12.73
C ARG A 118 7.56 -6.69 12.66
N TYR A 119 7.71 -5.99 11.54
CA TYR A 119 7.24 -4.62 11.37
C TYR A 119 6.62 -4.41 10.01
N VAL A 120 5.59 -3.58 9.99
CA VAL A 120 5.11 -2.95 8.76
C VAL A 120 5.42 -1.46 8.86
N THR A 121 5.96 -0.88 7.81
CA THR A 121 6.27 0.54 7.71
C THR A 121 5.32 1.23 6.74
N ILE A 122 5.08 2.51 6.94
CA ILE A 122 4.21 3.32 6.09
C ILE A 122 4.73 4.75 6.00
N GLY A 123 4.57 5.37 4.84
CA GLY A 123 4.85 6.79 4.63
C GLY A 123 3.56 7.61 4.56
N VAL A 124 3.61 8.83 5.05
CA VAL A 124 2.50 9.78 4.97
C VAL A 124 3.04 11.19 4.75
N GLU A 125 2.41 11.95 3.86
CA GLU A 125 2.68 13.38 3.75
C GLU A 125 2.27 14.08 5.05
N ALA A 126 3.15 14.90 5.61
CA ALA A 126 2.87 15.62 6.86
C ALA A 126 1.64 16.54 6.76
N ALA A 127 1.37 17.07 5.57
CA ALA A 127 0.19 17.88 5.29
C ALA A 127 -1.13 17.08 5.31
N GLU A 128 -1.07 15.76 5.12
CA GLU A 128 -2.21 14.84 5.14
C GLU A 128 -2.57 14.43 6.59
N ALA A 129 -2.96 15.40 7.40
CA ALA A 129 -3.21 15.22 8.84
C ALA A 129 -4.25 14.12 9.14
N ARG A 130 -5.28 13.97 8.28
CA ARG A 130 -6.29 12.93 8.42
C ARG A 130 -5.68 11.55 8.26
N ASN A 131 -4.87 11.32 7.24
CA ASN A 131 -4.20 10.04 7.00
C ASN A 131 -3.21 9.73 8.12
N LEU A 132 -2.44 10.71 8.56
CA LEU A 132 -1.53 10.55 9.69
C LEU A 132 -2.30 10.10 10.95
N GLY A 133 -3.42 10.75 11.27
CA GLY A 133 -4.26 10.38 12.41
C GLY A 133 -4.79 8.94 12.30
N ILE A 134 -5.21 8.52 11.12
CA ILE A 134 -5.67 7.14 10.87
C ILE A 134 -4.54 6.14 11.09
N TYR A 135 -3.35 6.40 10.55
CA TYR A 135 -2.21 5.49 10.68
C TYR A 135 -1.73 5.38 12.12
N LEU A 136 -1.68 6.49 12.85
CA LEU A 136 -1.38 6.47 14.29
C LEU A 136 -2.43 5.66 15.08
N HIS A 137 -3.71 5.82 14.75
CA HIS A 137 -4.80 5.03 15.36
C HIS A 137 -4.67 3.53 15.08
N TRP A 138 -4.18 3.14 13.90
CA TRP A 138 -3.92 1.73 13.58
C TRP A 138 -2.67 1.17 14.25
N GLY A 139 -1.88 1.99 14.94
CA GLY A 139 -0.69 1.57 15.67
C GLY A 139 0.63 1.80 14.94
N TYR A 140 0.64 2.55 13.83
CA TYR A 140 1.85 3.02 13.17
C TYR A 140 2.40 4.23 13.92
N ASN A 141 2.95 3.99 15.11
CA ASN A 141 3.30 5.03 16.06
C ASN A 141 4.81 5.15 16.33
N ARG A 142 5.63 4.30 15.73
CA ARG A 142 7.08 4.38 15.84
C ARG A 142 7.63 5.20 14.68
N PHE A 143 8.00 6.44 14.95
CA PHE A 143 8.65 7.29 13.95
C PHE A 143 10.02 6.73 13.56
N LEU A 144 10.29 6.64 12.26
CA LEU A 144 11.54 6.11 11.71
C LEU A 144 12.43 7.21 11.14
N CYS A 145 11.92 7.96 10.20
CA CYS A 145 12.64 8.99 9.48
C CYS A 145 11.68 9.88 8.69
N HIS A 146 12.22 10.92 8.09
CA HIS A 146 11.50 11.78 7.16
C HIS A 146 12.35 12.05 5.92
N GLU A 147 11.69 12.48 4.87
CA GLU A 147 12.33 13.03 3.67
C GLU A 147 11.48 14.14 3.08
N VAL A 148 12.08 14.92 2.22
CA VAL A 148 11.36 15.90 1.39
C VAL A 148 11.38 15.40 -0.04
N GLU A 149 10.21 15.15 -0.61
CA GLU A 149 10.04 14.68 -1.97
C GLU A 149 9.10 15.65 -2.71
N GLU A 150 9.57 16.19 -3.82
CA GLU A 150 8.82 17.18 -4.63
C GLU A 150 8.27 18.37 -3.81
N GLY A 151 9.00 18.81 -2.78
CA GLY A 151 8.60 19.89 -1.89
C GLY A 151 7.68 19.48 -0.74
N GLU A 152 7.25 18.23 -0.68
CA GLU A 152 6.41 17.70 0.38
C GLU A 152 7.23 16.97 1.44
N LEU A 153 6.91 17.20 2.71
CA LEU A 153 7.51 16.48 3.85
C LEU A 153 6.79 15.14 4.02
N ILE A 154 7.55 14.05 3.88
CA ILE A 154 7.06 12.70 4.08
C ILE A 154 7.58 12.17 5.43
N LEU A 155 6.68 11.68 6.26
CA LEU A 155 6.98 11.05 7.54
C LEU A 155 6.81 9.54 7.43
N TYR A 156 7.77 8.78 7.95
CA TYR A 156 7.72 7.32 7.95
C TYR A 156 7.58 6.77 9.36
N TYR A 157 6.64 5.85 9.52
CA TYR A 157 6.31 5.19 10.77
C TYR A 157 6.33 3.68 10.64
N ALA A 158 6.56 2.98 11.73
CA ALA A 158 6.44 1.54 11.82
C ALA A 158 5.38 1.13 12.84
N LYS A 159 4.77 -0.01 12.56
CA LYS A 159 3.94 -0.77 13.50
C LYS A 159 4.62 -2.10 13.81
N ALA A 160 4.76 -2.43 15.10
CA ALA A 160 5.17 -3.76 15.52
C ALA A 160 4.01 -4.75 15.33
N LEU A 161 4.31 -5.89 14.73
CA LEU A 161 3.34 -6.95 14.47
C LEU A 161 3.18 -7.90 15.65
#